data_91b4556906199248a6c4db70df2f06c1
#
_entry.id   91b4556906199248a6c4db70df2f06c1
#
_cell.length_a   1.000
_cell.length_b   1.000
_cell.length_c   1.000
_cell.angle_alpha   90.00
_cell.angle_beta   90.00
_cell.angle_gamma   90.00
#
_symmetry.space_group_name_H-M   'P 1'
#
loop_
_entity.id
_entity.type
_entity.pdbx_description
1 polymer ?
#
loop_
_entity_poly.entity_id
_entity_poly.type
_entity_poly.pdbx_seq_one_letter_code
_entity_poly.pdbx_strand_id
1 'polypeptide(L)'
;MSVSRRLLLLSALLAHASWADTPPSDPTPAPAPGPIAPPAPVPAPPSGLSRWFNPATAPFIPVPEIGVDPDSGTTLGIIPTWVHTDENHEVTRIIAPDVMYNPYFGYGVHGRVYGYTSGDQQWSVVSGIKERVEREFDFEFERGRLREERWSISTSLIYNRDGTPRFYGIGNESPAINETNYTSQTEEAQVQVGLNLTHAWQVQYTGRFQDVDVLPGTLEKIASIETRFGRILGVGTNKLVLNRFSLIYDTRDNLTVPSRGMELVAYGGVASRNGLLDESMYSEVGTDDRIFVPLPANSVLVAHASIRYLPSAHSVPFWALSDIGGGQSVVGGEQPLRGFGEGRFYDRDSFSSSIEYRRKVFSFDATSTFVDVEMTPFIDVGRVFARTSTLPFDQLHHVYGVGFRGIARPFVVGYVDIGYGSEGVAAFTGLNYPF
;
A
#
# COMPACT_ATOMS: atom_id res chain seq x y z
N MET A 1 -22.49 -34.43 -20.28
CA MET A 1 -21.40 -35.43 -20.38
C MET A 1 -20.08 -34.69 -20.52
N SER A 2 -19.25 -34.85 -19.50
CA SER A 2 -17.77 -34.79 -19.50
C SER A 2 -17.07 -33.53 -20.03
N VAL A 3 -16.84 -32.55 -19.12
CA VAL A 3 -15.64 -31.71 -19.12
C VAL A 3 -15.19 -31.59 -17.64
N SER A 4 -14.70 -32.69 -17.11
CA SER A 4 -14.06 -32.76 -15.79
C SER A 4 -12.88 -33.71 -15.92
N ARG A 5 -11.71 -33.20 -16.31
CA ARG A 5 -10.41 -33.85 -16.16
C ARG A 5 -9.30 -33.10 -16.94
N ARG A 6 -8.88 -31.91 -16.47
CA ARG A 6 -7.56 -31.35 -16.83
C ARG A 6 -7.14 -30.19 -15.90
N LEU A 7 -7.26 -30.39 -14.58
CA LEU A 7 -6.72 -29.44 -13.58
C LEU A 7 -6.13 -30.18 -12.37
N LEU A 8 -5.34 -31.22 -12.61
CA LEU A 8 -4.64 -32.00 -11.58
C LEU A 8 -3.33 -32.55 -12.14
N LEU A 9 -2.38 -31.65 -12.52
CA LEU A 9 -1.01 -32.06 -12.89
C LEU A 9 -0.03 -30.88 -12.77
N LEU A 10 0.00 -30.21 -11.59
CA LEU A 10 1.10 -29.27 -11.26
C LEU A 10 1.51 -29.33 -9.77
N SER A 11 1.24 -30.41 -9.07
CA SER A 11 1.59 -30.58 -7.64
C SER A 11 2.44 -31.80 -7.33
N ALA A 12 3.32 -32.23 -8.24
CA ALA A 12 4.19 -33.39 -7.98
C ALA A 12 5.56 -33.22 -8.65
N LEU A 13 6.37 -32.24 -8.20
CA LEU A 13 7.81 -32.20 -8.57
C LEU A 13 8.60 -31.28 -7.64
N LEU A 14 8.55 -31.52 -6.33
CA LEU A 14 9.51 -30.95 -5.37
C LEU A 14 9.60 -31.86 -4.13
N ALA A 15 10.21 -33.01 -4.30
CA ALA A 15 10.76 -33.79 -3.19
C ALA A 15 12.06 -34.44 -3.65
N HIS A 16 13.11 -34.20 -2.87
CA HIS A 16 14.44 -34.78 -2.84
C HIS A 16 15.60 -33.90 -3.32
N ALA A 17 16.11 -33.12 -2.37
CA ALA A 17 17.56 -32.81 -2.32
C ALA A 17 18.05 -33.13 -0.91
N SER A 18 18.82 -34.20 -0.83
CA SER A 18 19.49 -34.67 0.38
C SER A 18 20.66 -33.75 0.74
N TRP A 19 20.76 -33.37 2.00
CA TRP A 19 21.91 -32.67 2.56
C TRP A 19 22.98 -33.67 2.92
N ALA A 20 24.21 -33.43 2.45
CA ALA A 20 25.42 -34.16 2.88
C ALA A 20 26.06 -33.33 4.00
N ASP A 21 26.17 -33.94 5.17
CA ASP A 21 26.88 -33.42 6.33
C ASP A 21 28.40 -33.39 6.08
N THR A 22 29.02 -32.22 6.30
CA THR A 22 30.45 -32.08 6.48
C THR A 22 30.79 -32.00 7.98
N PRO A 23 31.74 -32.74 8.51
CA PRO A 23 32.07 -32.71 9.94
C PRO A 23 32.86 -31.45 10.33
N PRO A 24 32.72 -30.98 11.58
CA PRO A 24 33.37 -29.76 12.05
C PRO A 24 34.88 -29.99 12.28
N SER A 25 35.67 -29.01 11.88
CA SER A 25 37.12 -28.94 12.18
C SER A 25 37.37 -28.41 13.58
N ASP A 26 38.33 -28.99 14.29
CA ASP A 26 38.75 -28.64 15.66
C ASP A 26 39.22 -27.19 15.78
N PRO A 27 38.92 -26.52 16.92
CA PRO A 27 39.31 -25.12 17.14
C PRO A 27 40.79 -25.01 17.57
N THR A 28 41.53 -24.17 16.90
CA THR A 28 42.86 -23.72 17.27
C THR A 28 42.81 -22.90 18.58
N PRO A 29 43.70 -23.11 19.57
CA PRO A 29 43.66 -22.36 20.82
C PRO A 29 44.03 -20.90 20.62
N ALA A 30 43.23 -20.00 21.24
CA ALA A 30 43.41 -18.57 21.20
C ALA A 30 44.64 -18.09 22.00
N PRO A 31 45.36 -17.06 21.55
CA PRO A 31 46.45 -16.46 22.31
C PRO A 31 45.93 -15.73 23.56
N ALA A 32 46.73 -15.74 24.62
CA ALA A 32 46.43 -15.15 25.91
C ALA A 32 46.12 -13.63 25.84
N PRO A 33 45.16 -13.11 26.61
CA PRO A 33 44.78 -11.70 26.56
C PRO A 33 45.92 -10.80 27.11
N GLY A 34 46.27 -9.80 26.32
CA GLY A 34 47.14 -8.71 26.74
C GLY A 34 46.50 -7.80 27.81
N PRO A 35 47.27 -6.93 28.50
CA PRO A 35 46.74 -6.08 29.55
C PRO A 35 45.65 -5.15 29.10
N ILE A 36 44.52 -5.17 29.81
CA ILE A 36 43.32 -4.35 29.54
C ILE A 36 43.69 -2.87 29.74
N ALA A 37 43.63 -2.09 28.69
CA ALA A 37 43.70 -0.62 28.79
C ALA A 37 42.50 -0.08 29.61
N PRO A 38 42.69 0.97 30.40
CA PRO A 38 41.59 1.58 31.15
C PRO A 38 40.50 2.07 30.16
N PRO A 39 39.20 1.92 30.54
CA PRO A 39 38.11 2.34 29.67
C PRO A 39 38.22 3.84 29.38
N ALA A 40 38.04 4.22 28.13
CA ALA A 40 37.96 5.60 27.71
C ALA A 40 36.81 6.31 28.46
N PRO A 41 36.97 7.60 28.84
CA PRO A 41 35.91 8.33 29.53
C PRO A 41 34.64 8.34 28.70
N VAL A 42 33.53 7.92 29.28
CA VAL A 42 32.20 7.94 28.65
C VAL A 42 31.88 9.39 28.29
N PRO A 43 31.59 9.72 27.03
CA PRO A 43 31.22 11.08 26.66
C PRO A 43 29.95 11.50 27.43
N ALA A 44 29.95 12.73 27.94
CA ALA A 44 28.77 13.29 28.60
C ALA A 44 27.57 13.25 27.62
N PRO A 45 26.35 12.90 28.08
CA PRO A 45 25.18 12.81 27.20
C PRO A 45 24.93 14.17 26.55
N PRO A 46 24.69 14.19 25.22
CA PRO A 46 24.44 15.42 24.49
C PRO A 46 23.21 16.14 25.06
N SER A 47 23.31 17.45 25.30
CA SER A 47 22.22 18.27 25.82
C SER A 47 21.53 19.07 24.72
N GLY A 48 20.20 19.22 24.79
CA GLY A 48 19.41 20.06 23.92
C GLY A 48 19.30 19.58 22.47
N LEU A 49 19.34 20.49 21.51
CA LEU A 49 19.18 20.21 20.08
C LEU A 49 20.21 19.22 19.51
N SER A 50 21.38 19.07 20.13
CA SER A 50 22.41 18.12 19.68
C SER A 50 21.95 16.65 19.77
N ARG A 51 20.94 16.33 20.58
CA ARG A 51 20.33 14.99 20.61
C ARG A 51 19.60 14.64 19.33
N TRP A 52 19.07 15.62 18.62
CA TRP A 52 18.34 15.44 17.37
C TRP A 52 19.26 15.14 16.17
N PHE A 53 20.55 15.39 16.30
CA PHE A 53 21.54 15.20 15.24
C PHE A 53 22.66 14.25 15.64
N ASN A 54 22.45 13.42 16.66
CA ASN A 54 23.43 12.43 17.05
C ASN A 54 23.38 11.22 16.08
N PRO A 55 24.44 11.00 15.25
CA PRO A 55 24.43 9.92 14.26
C PRO A 55 24.26 8.52 14.86
N ALA A 56 24.58 8.34 16.16
CA ALA A 56 24.51 7.06 16.83
C ALA A 56 23.12 6.72 17.37
N THR A 57 22.32 7.74 17.78
CA THR A 57 21.02 7.51 18.45
C THR A 57 19.84 8.17 17.74
N ALA A 58 20.09 9.11 16.84
CA ALA A 58 19.09 9.78 16.04
C ALA A 58 19.70 10.20 14.69
N PRO A 59 20.00 9.25 13.80
CA PRO A 59 20.53 9.56 12.48
C PRO A 59 19.55 10.43 11.69
N PHE A 60 20.07 11.54 11.20
CA PHE A 60 19.33 12.47 10.35
C PHE A 60 19.56 12.15 8.88
N ILE A 61 18.48 11.92 8.15
CA ILE A 61 18.51 11.58 6.73
C ILE A 61 17.66 12.63 5.99
N PRO A 62 18.28 13.56 5.23
CA PRO A 62 17.52 14.45 4.36
C PRO A 62 17.08 13.67 3.12
N VAL A 63 15.79 13.36 3.02
CA VAL A 63 15.22 12.65 1.86
C VAL A 63 14.66 13.69 0.89
N PRO A 64 15.16 13.77 -0.36
CA PRO A 64 14.50 14.59 -1.38
C PRO A 64 13.13 13.98 -1.69
N GLU A 65 12.10 14.79 -1.73
CA GLU A 65 10.77 14.40 -2.14
C GLU A 65 10.55 14.78 -3.59
N ILE A 66 10.36 13.78 -4.43
CA ILE A 66 9.99 13.94 -5.83
C ILE A 66 8.78 13.02 -6.04
N GLY A 67 7.59 13.62 -5.99
CA GLY A 67 6.34 12.93 -6.28
C GLY A 67 5.96 13.17 -7.73
N VAL A 68 5.63 12.12 -8.46
CA VAL A 68 5.03 12.21 -9.78
C VAL A 68 3.81 11.30 -9.80
N ASP A 69 2.71 11.87 -10.17
CA ASP A 69 1.43 11.18 -10.26
C ASP A 69 0.62 11.76 -11.42
N PRO A 70 -0.10 10.95 -12.21
CA PRO A 70 -0.86 11.44 -13.36
C PRO A 70 -1.94 12.48 -13.02
N ASP A 71 -2.55 12.37 -11.84
CA ASP A 71 -3.68 13.20 -11.43
C ASP A 71 -3.25 14.43 -10.64
N SER A 72 -2.24 14.30 -9.79
CA SER A 72 -1.71 15.40 -8.96
C SER A 72 -0.53 16.14 -9.59
N GLY A 73 0.05 15.62 -10.67
CA GLY A 73 1.22 16.18 -11.33
C GLY A 73 2.52 15.95 -10.54
N THR A 74 3.45 16.91 -10.61
CA THR A 74 4.77 16.79 -9.98
C THR A 74 4.80 17.56 -8.67
N THR A 75 5.16 16.88 -7.59
CA THR A 75 5.43 17.46 -6.27
C THR A 75 6.94 17.44 -6.03
N LEU A 76 7.51 18.54 -5.56
CA LEU A 76 8.90 18.66 -5.18
C LEU A 76 8.98 19.11 -3.72
N GLY A 77 9.81 18.46 -2.93
CA GLY A 77 9.95 18.77 -1.52
C GLY A 77 11.22 18.22 -0.88
N ILE A 78 11.27 18.33 0.41
CA ILE A 78 12.31 17.74 1.26
C ILE A 78 11.67 17.18 2.53
N ILE A 79 12.07 15.96 2.88
CA ILE A 79 11.64 15.25 4.09
C ILE A 79 12.86 15.08 5.02
N PRO A 80 13.13 16.03 5.91
CA PRO A 80 14.11 15.83 6.98
C PRO A 80 13.62 14.69 7.89
N THR A 81 14.32 13.56 7.89
CA THR A 81 13.91 12.36 8.62
C THR A 81 14.85 12.07 9.77
N TRP A 82 14.31 11.86 10.97
CA TRP A 82 15.02 11.38 12.15
C TRP A 82 14.55 9.97 12.49
N VAL A 83 15.51 9.05 12.60
CA VAL A 83 15.24 7.67 12.98
C VAL A 83 15.77 7.44 14.38
N HIS A 84 14.90 7.22 15.35
CA HIS A 84 15.27 6.91 16.74
C HIS A 84 15.35 5.41 16.94
N THR A 85 16.43 4.95 17.55
CA THR A 85 16.66 3.54 17.87
C THR A 85 16.83 3.34 19.38
N ASP A 86 16.57 2.13 19.84
CA ASP A 86 16.88 1.68 21.20
C ASP A 86 18.35 1.25 21.37
N GLU A 87 18.68 0.66 22.52
CA GLU A 87 20.02 0.15 22.85
C GLU A 87 20.44 -1.06 21.98
N ASN A 88 19.47 -1.76 21.40
CA ASN A 88 19.68 -2.89 20.50
C ASN A 88 19.78 -2.47 19.02
N HIS A 89 19.76 -1.15 18.74
CA HIS A 89 19.69 -0.56 17.42
C HIS A 89 18.37 -0.88 16.65
N GLU A 90 17.31 -1.24 17.38
CA GLU A 90 15.98 -1.40 16.79
C GLU A 90 15.28 -0.04 16.68
N VAL A 91 14.61 0.20 15.54
CA VAL A 91 13.89 1.45 15.31
C VAL A 91 12.67 1.52 16.22
N THR A 92 12.61 2.56 17.06
CA THR A 92 11.48 2.80 17.99
C THR A 92 10.57 3.93 17.51
N ARG A 93 11.11 4.89 16.73
CA ARG A 93 10.34 6.02 16.22
C ARG A 93 10.99 6.62 14.98
N ILE A 94 10.15 7.04 14.02
CA ILE A 94 10.57 7.87 12.89
C ILE A 94 9.78 9.17 12.95
N ILE A 95 10.47 10.31 12.79
CA ILE A 95 9.87 11.64 12.68
C ILE A 95 10.30 12.19 11.33
N ALA A 96 9.35 12.46 10.44
CA ALA A 96 9.59 12.83 9.05
C ALA A 96 8.63 13.95 8.60
N PRO A 97 8.79 15.18 9.10
CA PRO A 97 8.07 16.31 8.53
C PRO A 97 8.54 16.58 7.11
N ASP A 98 7.72 17.25 6.30
CA ASP A 98 8.13 17.73 5.00
C ASP A 98 7.71 19.17 4.72
N VAL A 99 8.35 19.74 3.73
CA VAL A 99 7.95 20.97 3.04
C VAL A 99 7.99 20.69 1.56
N MET A 100 6.87 20.92 0.87
CA MET A 100 6.75 20.62 -0.54
C MET A 100 6.10 21.74 -1.34
N TYR A 101 6.21 21.62 -2.64
CA TYR A 101 5.52 22.46 -3.60
C TYR A 101 4.90 21.60 -4.70
N ASN A 102 3.63 21.86 -5.00
CA ASN A 102 2.91 21.27 -6.12
C ASN A 102 2.28 22.39 -6.96
N PRO A 103 2.39 22.36 -8.31
CA PRO A 103 1.84 23.41 -9.17
C PRO A 103 0.33 23.63 -9.05
N TYR A 104 -0.44 22.59 -8.74
CA TYR A 104 -1.89 22.70 -8.58
C TYR A 104 -2.29 23.24 -7.21
N PHE A 105 -1.57 22.85 -6.15
CA PHE A 105 -2.00 23.08 -4.76
C PHE A 105 -1.10 24.04 -3.98
N GLY A 106 0.00 24.51 -4.57
CA GLY A 106 0.92 25.46 -3.95
C GLY A 106 1.88 24.80 -2.96
N TYR A 107 2.35 25.58 -1.99
CA TYR A 107 3.21 25.08 -0.92
C TYR A 107 2.40 24.24 0.08
N GLY A 108 3.05 23.21 0.60
CA GLY A 108 2.48 22.32 1.60
C GLY A 108 3.49 21.96 2.68
N VAL A 109 2.96 21.56 3.82
CA VAL A 109 3.72 20.98 4.93
C VAL A 109 2.97 19.78 5.47
N HIS A 110 3.69 18.69 5.76
CA HIS A 110 3.18 17.55 6.52
C HIS A 110 4.05 17.30 7.74
N GLY A 111 3.42 16.77 8.78
CA GLY A 111 4.08 16.15 9.92
C GLY A 111 3.80 14.67 9.90
N ARG A 112 4.83 13.83 9.95
CA ARG A 112 4.72 12.37 10.02
C ARG A 112 5.48 11.84 11.21
N VAL A 113 4.81 11.03 12.02
CA VAL A 113 5.41 10.33 13.16
C VAL A 113 4.97 8.88 13.12
N TYR A 114 5.93 7.97 13.10
CA TYR A 114 5.72 6.54 13.19
C TYR A 114 6.34 6.03 14.48
N GLY A 115 5.60 5.24 15.24
CA GLY A 115 6.04 4.63 16.50
C GLY A 115 6.00 3.11 16.43
N TYR A 116 7.11 2.48 16.78
CA TYR A 116 7.28 1.04 16.84
C TYR A 116 7.47 0.64 18.29
N THR A 117 6.38 0.35 18.99
CA THR A 117 6.41 0.02 20.43
C THR A 117 6.96 -1.38 20.65
N SER A 118 6.76 -2.27 19.70
CA SER A 118 7.35 -3.61 19.62
C SER A 118 7.33 -4.09 18.16
N GLY A 119 7.93 -5.23 17.85
CA GLY A 119 7.82 -5.84 16.52
C GLY A 119 6.39 -6.17 16.11
N ASP A 120 5.49 -6.31 17.08
CA ASP A 120 4.08 -6.68 16.89
C ASP A 120 3.10 -5.50 17.01
N GLN A 121 3.56 -4.32 17.45
CA GLN A 121 2.73 -3.14 17.65
C GLN A 121 3.35 -1.89 17.05
N GLN A 122 2.57 -1.21 16.21
CA GLN A 122 2.94 0.07 15.63
C GLN A 122 1.79 1.05 15.63
N TRP A 123 2.12 2.33 15.47
CA TRP A 123 1.16 3.40 15.25
C TRP A 123 1.77 4.49 14.39
N SER A 124 0.93 5.22 13.69
CA SER A 124 1.35 6.38 12.90
C SER A 124 0.39 7.54 13.07
N VAL A 125 0.92 8.75 12.92
CA VAL A 125 0.16 9.98 12.76
C VAL A 125 0.76 10.74 11.60
N VAL A 126 -0.07 11.04 10.62
CA VAL A 126 0.24 11.92 9.49
C VAL A 126 -0.75 13.08 9.52
N SER A 127 -0.27 14.30 9.36
CA SER A 127 -1.13 15.46 9.23
C SER A 127 -0.49 16.48 8.30
N GLY A 128 -1.27 16.98 7.34
CA GLY A 128 -0.78 17.85 6.29
C GLY A 128 -1.78 18.92 5.86
N ILE A 129 -1.22 19.97 5.28
CA ILE A 129 -1.96 21.07 4.71
C ILE A 129 -1.19 21.65 3.53
N LYS A 130 -1.88 21.90 2.41
CA LYS A 130 -1.37 22.72 1.30
C LYS A 130 -2.11 24.05 1.21
N GLU A 131 -1.54 25.02 0.54
CA GLU A 131 -2.15 26.36 0.39
C GLU A 131 -3.57 26.29 -0.17
N ARG A 132 -3.79 25.38 -1.13
CA ARG A 132 -5.08 25.20 -1.77
C ARG A 132 -5.62 23.82 -1.42
N VAL A 133 -6.90 23.73 -1.18
CA VAL A 133 -7.75 22.54 -1.06
C VAL A 133 -7.26 21.47 -0.08
N GLU A 134 -6.09 20.93 -0.28
CA GLU A 134 -5.65 19.68 0.37
C GLU A 134 -5.43 19.83 1.87
N ARG A 135 -6.03 18.90 2.59
CA ARG A 135 -5.92 18.73 4.04
C ARG A 135 -5.88 17.24 4.32
N GLU A 136 -5.00 16.82 5.22
CA GLU A 136 -4.81 15.43 5.57
C GLU A 136 -4.65 15.29 7.09
N PHE A 137 -5.32 14.32 7.64
CA PHE A 137 -5.06 13.78 8.96
C PHE A 137 -5.32 12.29 8.91
N ASP A 138 -4.31 11.52 9.29
CA ASP A 138 -4.37 10.07 9.34
C ASP A 138 -3.76 9.58 10.65
N PHE A 139 -4.50 8.76 11.37
CA PHE A 139 -4.04 8.04 12.55
C PHE A 139 -4.27 6.56 12.32
N GLU A 140 -3.21 5.78 12.47
CA GLU A 140 -3.28 4.34 12.43
C GLU A 140 -2.67 3.72 13.68
N PHE A 141 -3.25 2.62 14.14
CA PHE A 141 -2.74 1.80 15.21
C PHE A 141 -2.95 0.33 14.87
N GLU A 142 -1.91 -0.48 15.03
CA GLU A 142 -1.96 -1.92 14.81
C GLU A 142 -1.26 -2.67 15.95
N ARG A 143 -1.86 -3.78 16.37
CA ARG A 143 -1.30 -4.75 17.31
C ARG A 143 -1.68 -6.17 16.89
N GLY A 144 -0.80 -7.14 17.14
CA GLY A 144 -1.01 -8.54 16.78
C GLY A 144 -0.67 -8.85 15.31
N ARG A 145 0.18 -8.02 14.67
CA ARG A 145 0.59 -8.15 13.27
C ARG A 145 1.28 -9.48 12.97
N LEU A 146 2.11 -9.95 13.90
CA LEU A 146 2.88 -11.19 13.76
C LEU A 146 2.04 -12.44 14.03
N ARG A 147 0.78 -12.26 14.47
CA ARG A 147 -0.16 -13.35 14.77
C ARG A 147 0.32 -14.36 15.81
N GLU A 148 1.21 -13.93 16.69
CA GLU A 148 1.69 -14.72 17.83
C GLU A 148 0.63 -14.79 18.95
N GLU A 149 -0.13 -13.70 19.11
CA GLU A 149 -1.27 -13.62 20.03
C GLU A 149 -2.55 -14.16 19.36
N ARG A 150 -3.55 -14.51 20.17
CA ARG A 150 -4.86 -15.01 19.68
C ARG A 150 -5.64 -13.93 18.91
N TRP A 151 -5.44 -12.65 19.24
CA TRP A 151 -6.18 -11.54 18.68
C TRP A 151 -5.23 -10.52 18.06
N SER A 152 -5.66 -9.97 16.95
CA SER A 152 -5.06 -8.77 16.38
C SER A 152 -6.12 -7.66 16.31
N ILE A 153 -5.67 -6.42 16.42
CA ILE A 153 -6.52 -5.25 16.29
C ILE A 153 -5.80 -4.20 15.44
N SER A 154 -6.55 -3.60 14.51
CA SER A 154 -6.11 -2.41 13.77
C SER A 154 -7.23 -1.38 13.83
N THR A 155 -6.86 -0.11 13.91
CA THR A 155 -7.80 1.00 13.82
C THR A 155 -7.19 2.13 13.01
N SER A 156 -8.02 2.80 12.20
CA SER A 156 -7.63 4.01 11.49
C SER A 156 -8.70 5.09 11.64
N LEU A 157 -8.24 6.35 11.68
CA LEU A 157 -9.05 7.55 11.64
C LEU A 157 -8.48 8.45 10.56
N ILE A 158 -9.25 8.72 9.53
CA ILE A 158 -8.81 9.48 8.36
C ILE A 158 -9.73 10.69 8.18
N TYR A 159 -9.12 11.85 8.00
CA TYR A 159 -9.73 13.01 7.39
C TYR A 159 -8.88 13.42 6.20
N ASN A 160 -9.45 13.35 5.02
CA ASN A 160 -8.76 13.75 3.79
C ASN A 160 -9.63 14.66 2.97
N ARG A 161 -9.06 15.79 2.52
CA ARG A 161 -9.67 16.65 1.52
C ARG A 161 -8.70 16.79 0.37
N ASP A 162 -9.05 16.16 -0.75
CA ASP A 162 -8.22 16.00 -1.93
C ASP A 162 -8.89 16.63 -3.16
N GLY A 163 -8.16 17.46 -3.88
CA GLY A 163 -8.61 18.11 -5.12
C GLY A 163 -8.12 17.41 -6.39
N THR A 164 -7.41 16.29 -6.29
CA THR A 164 -6.86 15.57 -7.45
C THR A 164 -7.84 14.65 -8.17
N PRO A 165 -8.84 14.00 -7.52
CA PRO A 165 -9.61 12.94 -8.12
C PRO A 165 -10.24 13.27 -9.47
N ARG A 166 -10.22 12.28 -10.36
CA ARG A 166 -10.81 12.33 -11.70
C ARG A 166 -11.98 11.38 -11.82
N PHE A 167 -12.88 11.70 -12.74
CA PHE A 167 -13.96 10.81 -13.12
C PHE A 167 -14.26 10.92 -14.61
N TYR A 168 -14.33 9.79 -15.29
CA TYR A 168 -14.50 9.70 -16.76
C TYR A 168 -15.85 9.08 -17.15
N GLY A 169 -16.67 8.71 -16.17
CA GLY A 169 -17.90 7.95 -16.34
C GLY A 169 -17.74 6.49 -15.90
N ILE A 170 -18.82 5.72 -16.03
CA ILE A 170 -18.86 4.29 -15.66
C ILE A 170 -18.63 3.44 -16.91
N GLY A 171 -17.85 2.35 -16.73
CA GLY A 171 -17.57 1.33 -17.75
C GLY A 171 -16.10 1.23 -18.12
N ASN A 172 -15.73 0.03 -18.59
CA ASN A 172 -14.36 -0.31 -18.99
C ASN A 172 -13.82 0.55 -20.14
N GLU A 173 -14.70 1.00 -21.03
CA GLU A 173 -14.38 1.80 -22.21
C GLU A 173 -14.74 3.29 -21.99
N SER A 174 -14.80 3.78 -20.73
CA SER A 174 -15.09 5.18 -20.44
C SER A 174 -14.09 6.10 -21.16
N PRO A 175 -14.55 7.00 -22.09
CA PRO A 175 -13.64 7.76 -22.94
C PRO A 175 -12.83 8.79 -22.17
N ALA A 176 -11.53 8.92 -22.43
CA ALA A 176 -10.66 9.92 -21.82
C ALA A 176 -11.16 11.38 -22.02
N ILE A 177 -11.84 11.66 -23.15
CA ILE A 177 -12.43 12.99 -23.41
C ILE A 177 -13.54 13.37 -22.40
N ASN A 178 -14.04 12.42 -21.62
CA ASN A 178 -15.03 12.65 -20.58
C ASN A 178 -14.41 13.06 -19.25
N GLU A 179 -13.12 13.30 -19.20
CA GLU A 179 -12.44 13.72 -18.00
C GLU A 179 -13.15 14.85 -17.26
N THR A 180 -13.36 14.64 -15.98
CA THR A 180 -13.85 15.65 -15.04
C THR A 180 -13.04 15.55 -13.74
N ASN A 181 -12.99 16.65 -13.01
CA ASN A 181 -12.34 16.72 -11.70
C ASN A 181 -13.38 17.00 -10.61
N TYR A 182 -13.14 16.47 -9.43
CA TYR A 182 -13.90 16.80 -8.23
C TYR A 182 -12.98 16.93 -7.03
N THR A 183 -13.47 17.56 -5.96
CA THR A 183 -12.81 17.54 -4.67
C THR A 183 -13.51 16.50 -3.80
N SER A 184 -12.77 15.51 -3.32
CA SER A 184 -13.25 14.57 -2.33
C SER A 184 -12.90 15.05 -0.93
N GLN A 185 -13.89 15.12 -0.05
CA GLN A 185 -13.66 15.27 1.38
C GLN A 185 -14.19 14.03 2.07
N THR A 186 -13.29 13.30 2.71
CA THR A 186 -13.59 12.00 3.33
C THR A 186 -13.27 12.05 4.82
N GLU A 187 -14.25 11.64 5.63
CA GLU A 187 -14.07 11.32 7.03
C GLU A 187 -14.29 9.81 7.19
N GLU A 188 -13.28 9.10 7.66
CA GLU A 188 -13.34 7.65 7.82
C GLU A 188 -12.91 7.23 9.22
N ALA A 189 -13.63 6.26 9.77
CA ALA A 189 -13.23 5.52 10.97
C ALA A 189 -13.35 4.03 10.67
N GLN A 190 -12.26 3.29 10.87
CA GLN A 190 -12.21 1.85 10.66
C GLN A 190 -11.66 1.13 11.90
N VAL A 191 -12.25 -0.01 12.19
CA VAL A 191 -11.77 -0.97 13.18
C VAL A 191 -11.72 -2.35 12.53
N GLN A 192 -10.59 -3.03 12.70
CA GLN A 192 -10.41 -4.42 12.29
C GLN A 192 -10.07 -5.27 13.51
N VAL A 193 -10.73 -6.39 13.66
CA VAL A 193 -10.48 -7.37 14.72
C VAL A 193 -10.24 -8.73 14.09
N GLY A 194 -9.03 -9.25 14.25
CA GLY A 194 -8.62 -10.55 13.76
C GLY A 194 -8.58 -11.62 14.85
N LEU A 195 -9.15 -12.78 14.60
CA LEU A 195 -8.98 -13.98 15.38
C LEU A 195 -7.95 -14.87 14.68
N ASN A 196 -6.78 -15.00 15.27
CA ASN A 196 -5.68 -15.83 14.78
C ASN A 196 -5.96 -17.31 15.12
N LEU A 197 -6.34 -18.11 14.12
CA LEU A 197 -6.58 -19.54 14.28
C LEU A 197 -5.26 -20.31 14.38
N THR A 198 -4.28 -19.87 13.59
CA THR A 198 -2.89 -20.31 13.58
C THR A 198 -2.00 -19.11 13.20
N HIS A 199 -0.67 -19.27 13.16
CA HIS A 199 0.23 -18.22 12.60
C HIS A 199 -0.08 -17.87 11.16
N ALA A 200 -0.63 -18.80 10.37
CA ALA A 200 -0.94 -18.59 8.96
C ALA A 200 -2.42 -18.22 8.70
N TRP A 201 -3.35 -18.65 9.54
CA TRP A 201 -4.78 -18.47 9.32
C TRP A 201 -5.40 -17.47 10.29
N GLN A 202 -6.13 -16.50 9.74
CA GLN A 202 -6.87 -15.50 10.50
C GLN A 202 -8.28 -15.33 9.92
N VAL A 203 -9.26 -15.19 10.80
CA VAL A 203 -10.59 -14.64 10.47
C VAL A 203 -10.64 -13.22 10.99
N GLN A 204 -10.93 -12.27 10.11
CA GLN A 204 -10.96 -10.84 10.45
C GLN A 204 -12.35 -10.26 10.20
N TYR A 205 -12.80 -9.43 11.12
CA TYR A 205 -13.94 -8.54 10.95
C TYR A 205 -13.44 -7.12 10.73
N THR A 206 -14.00 -6.42 9.74
CA THR A 206 -13.78 -5.00 9.48
C THR A 206 -15.10 -4.25 9.57
N GLY A 207 -15.17 -3.29 10.48
CA GLY A 207 -16.22 -2.28 10.53
C GLY A 207 -15.66 -0.94 10.07
N ARG A 208 -16.24 -0.33 9.03
CA ARG A 208 -15.79 0.94 8.47
C ARG A 208 -16.96 1.89 8.29
N PHE A 209 -16.83 3.08 8.83
CA PHE A 209 -17.71 4.22 8.59
C PHE A 209 -17.00 5.21 7.67
N GLN A 210 -17.71 5.69 6.66
CA GLN A 210 -17.26 6.75 5.76
C GLN A 210 -18.34 7.81 5.61
N ASP A 211 -17.95 9.08 5.69
CA ASP A 211 -18.72 10.24 5.29
C ASP A 211 -17.95 10.94 4.17
N VAL A 212 -18.50 10.94 2.96
CA VAL A 212 -17.81 11.42 1.76
C VAL A 212 -18.62 12.54 1.13
N ASP A 213 -18.00 13.72 1.03
CA ASP A 213 -18.50 14.86 0.28
C ASP A 213 -17.78 14.96 -1.06
N VAL A 214 -18.51 14.75 -2.14
CA VAL A 214 -18.03 15.03 -3.51
C VAL A 214 -18.43 16.46 -3.87
N LEU A 215 -17.43 17.34 -3.83
CA LEU A 215 -17.55 18.78 -4.05
C LEU A 215 -17.11 19.15 -5.48
N PRO A 216 -17.42 20.37 -5.97
CA PRO A 216 -16.94 20.83 -7.27
C PRO A 216 -15.42 20.70 -7.43
N GLY A 217 -14.99 20.39 -8.64
CA GLY A 217 -13.58 20.34 -9.01
C GLY A 217 -12.92 21.71 -8.94
N THR A 218 -11.66 21.73 -8.53
CA THR A 218 -10.87 22.96 -8.31
C THR A 218 -9.79 23.18 -9.36
N LEU A 219 -9.58 22.25 -10.28
CA LEU A 219 -8.58 22.37 -11.33
C LEU A 219 -9.12 23.17 -12.53
N GLU A 220 -8.56 24.35 -12.76
CA GLU A 220 -9.06 25.32 -13.75
C GLU A 220 -9.16 24.79 -15.19
N LYS A 221 -8.32 23.82 -15.57
CA LYS A 221 -8.26 23.29 -16.94
C LYS A 221 -9.13 22.08 -17.18
N ILE A 222 -9.75 21.52 -16.16
CA ILE A 222 -10.57 20.32 -16.22
C ILE A 222 -11.99 20.66 -15.78
N ALA A 223 -12.96 20.17 -16.52
CA ALA A 223 -14.36 20.41 -16.18
C ALA A 223 -14.71 19.82 -14.81
N SER A 224 -15.47 20.54 -13.98
CA SER A 224 -15.99 19.97 -12.74
C SER A 224 -16.97 18.83 -13.01
N ILE A 225 -16.97 17.79 -12.16
CA ILE A 225 -17.85 16.61 -12.26
C ILE A 225 -19.32 17.01 -12.40
N GLU A 226 -19.75 18.07 -11.74
CA GLU A 226 -21.14 18.55 -11.78
C GLU A 226 -21.59 18.96 -13.18
N THR A 227 -20.68 19.43 -14.03
CA THR A 227 -21.00 19.90 -15.37
C THR A 227 -21.40 18.78 -16.32
N ARG A 228 -20.85 17.60 -16.13
CA ARG A 228 -21.05 16.42 -17.01
C ARG A 228 -21.80 15.28 -16.30
N PHE A 229 -21.52 15.08 -15.02
CA PHE A 229 -22.02 13.96 -14.23
C PHE A 229 -22.78 14.37 -12.97
N GLY A 230 -23.30 15.59 -12.90
CA GLY A 230 -23.96 16.13 -11.71
C GLY A 230 -25.19 15.36 -11.20
N ARG A 231 -25.68 14.37 -11.97
CA ARG A 231 -26.77 13.48 -11.56
C ARG A 231 -26.32 12.08 -11.17
N ILE A 232 -25.02 11.81 -11.23
CA ILE A 232 -24.50 10.49 -10.82
C ILE A 232 -24.66 10.35 -9.31
N LEU A 233 -25.03 9.15 -8.89
CA LEU A 233 -25.17 8.86 -7.47
C LEU A 233 -23.80 8.94 -6.78
N GLY A 234 -23.70 9.71 -5.71
CA GLY A 234 -22.45 9.92 -4.98
C GLY A 234 -21.90 11.35 -5.08
N VAL A 235 -22.45 12.22 -5.95
CA VAL A 235 -22.16 13.67 -5.89
C VAL A 235 -22.88 14.28 -4.68
N GLY A 236 -22.20 15.18 -3.95
CA GLY A 236 -22.62 15.71 -2.65
C GLY A 236 -22.29 14.78 -1.49
N THR A 237 -22.95 14.96 -0.36
CA THR A 237 -22.69 14.23 0.89
C THR A 237 -23.30 12.82 0.87
N ASN A 238 -22.51 11.81 1.16
CA ASN A 238 -22.93 10.42 1.22
C ASN A 238 -22.27 9.69 2.39
N LYS A 239 -23.07 8.93 3.13
CA LYS A 239 -22.59 8.09 4.25
C LYS A 239 -22.64 6.63 3.89
N LEU A 240 -21.68 5.88 4.41
CA LEU A 240 -21.56 4.46 4.20
C LEU A 240 -21.01 3.76 5.45
N VAL A 241 -21.64 2.68 5.85
CA VAL A 241 -21.15 1.75 6.88
C VAL A 241 -20.93 0.39 6.26
N LEU A 242 -19.69 -0.04 6.18
CA LEU A 242 -19.30 -1.35 5.68
C LEU A 242 -19.05 -2.31 6.84
N ASN A 243 -19.59 -3.52 6.73
CA ASN A 243 -19.31 -4.66 7.60
C ASN A 243 -18.78 -5.79 6.72
N ARG A 244 -17.52 -6.19 6.92
CA ARG A 244 -16.81 -7.19 6.11
C ARG A 244 -16.22 -8.26 6.99
N PHE A 245 -16.31 -9.51 6.56
CA PHE A 245 -15.54 -10.62 7.09
C PHE A 245 -14.51 -11.07 6.04
N SER A 246 -13.30 -11.33 6.50
CA SER A 246 -12.21 -11.83 5.67
C SER A 246 -11.64 -13.10 6.27
N LEU A 247 -11.28 -14.05 5.41
CA LEU A 247 -10.45 -15.19 5.72
C LEU A 247 -9.08 -14.96 5.09
N ILE A 248 -8.05 -14.92 5.91
CA ILE A 248 -6.69 -14.59 5.51
C ILE A 248 -5.80 -15.81 5.72
N TYR A 249 -5.04 -16.19 4.70
CA TYR A 249 -3.96 -17.15 4.76
C TYR A 249 -2.65 -16.47 4.40
N ASP A 250 -1.73 -16.33 5.33
CA ASP A 250 -0.47 -15.60 5.16
C ASP A 250 0.71 -16.43 5.66
N THR A 251 1.63 -16.70 4.75
CA THR A 251 2.87 -17.44 4.97
C THR A 251 4.10 -16.65 4.53
N ARG A 252 3.96 -15.34 4.35
CA ARG A 252 5.09 -14.46 3.99
C ARG A 252 6.19 -14.56 5.04
N ASP A 253 7.43 -14.57 4.58
CA ASP A 253 8.62 -14.58 5.44
C ASP A 253 8.87 -13.21 6.10
N ASN A 254 8.37 -12.14 5.52
CA ASN A 254 8.44 -10.77 6.04
C ASN A 254 7.21 -9.98 5.60
N LEU A 255 6.62 -9.19 6.50
CA LEU A 255 5.41 -8.41 6.20
C LEU A 255 5.69 -7.17 5.35
N THR A 256 6.90 -6.60 5.46
CA THR A 256 7.29 -5.35 4.76
C THR A 256 8.02 -5.61 3.46
N VAL A 257 8.97 -6.56 3.45
CA VAL A 257 9.81 -6.89 2.28
C VAL A 257 9.77 -8.41 2.05
N PRO A 258 8.62 -8.94 1.62
CA PRO A 258 8.46 -10.37 1.43
C PRO A 258 9.31 -10.89 0.27
N SER A 259 9.99 -12.02 0.50
CA SER A 259 10.79 -12.70 -0.51
C SER A 259 10.24 -14.08 -0.88
N ARG A 260 9.40 -14.66 -0.04
CA ARG A 260 8.74 -15.96 -0.26
C ARG A 260 7.44 -16.06 0.52
N GLY A 261 6.61 -17.02 0.12
CA GLY A 261 5.32 -17.30 0.74
C GLY A 261 4.17 -16.65 -0.03
N MET A 262 3.03 -16.52 0.60
CA MET A 262 1.84 -15.96 -0.01
C MET A 262 0.95 -15.31 1.05
N GLU A 263 0.15 -14.35 0.60
CA GLU A 263 -0.99 -13.82 1.33
C GLU A 263 -2.22 -13.97 0.44
N LEU A 264 -3.19 -14.73 0.90
CA LEU A 264 -4.46 -14.96 0.22
C LEU A 264 -5.59 -14.45 1.11
N VAL A 265 -6.39 -13.54 0.58
CA VAL A 265 -7.50 -12.91 1.31
C VAL A 265 -8.79 -13.16 0.54
N ALA A 266 -9.72 -13.89 1.14
CA ALA A 266 -11.08 -13.99 0.64
C ALA A 266 -12.02 -13.21 1.58
N TYR A 267 -12.88 -12.38 1.03
CA TYR A 267 -13.76 -11.54 1.83
C TYR A 267 -15.19 -11.48 1.31
N GLY A 268 -16.10 -11.12 2.23
CA GLY A 268 -17.48 -10.80 1.90
C GLY A 268 -18.03 -9.78 2.88
N GLY A 269 -18.87 -8.87 2.40
CA GLY A 269 -19.37 -7.78 3.20
C GLY A 269 -20.70 -7.22 2.72
N VAL A 270 -21.26 -6.36 3.55
CA VAL A 270 -22.48 -5.61 3.26
C VAL A 270 -22.26 -4.15 3.67
N ALA A 271 -22.61 -3.24 2.77
CA ALA A 271 -22.61 -1.82 3.02
C ALA A 271 -24.02 -1.27 3.09
N SER A 272 -24.28 -0.40 4.06
CA SER A 272 -25.54 0.29 4.28
C SER A 272 -25.30 1.79 4.53
N ARG A 273 -26.35 2.61 4.57
CA ARG A 273 -26.21 4.05 4.73
C ARG A 273 -25.87 4.49 6.16
N ASN A 274 -26.59 3.94 7.16
CA ASN A 274 -26.46 4.41 8.55
C ASN A 274 -26.13 3.31 9.56
N GLY A 275 -26.01 2.06 9.15
CA GLY A 275 -25.64 0.96 10.03
C GLY A 275 -26.21 -0.40 9.63
N LEU A 276 -25.89 -1.42 10.41
CA LEU A 276 -26.21 -2.82 10.12
C LEU A 276 -27.70 -3.13 9.94
N LEU A 277 -28.59 -2.33 10.53
CA LEU A 277 -30.03 -2.56 10.50
C LEU A 277 -30.73 -1.78 9.37
N ASP A 278 -29.99 -0.97 8.63
CA ASP A 278 -30.52 -0.23 7.49
C ASP A 278 -30.56 -1.10 6.23
N GLU A 279 -31.33 -0.64 5.25
CA GLU A 279 -31.36 -1.22 3.92
C GLU A 279 -29.97 -1.21 3.30
N SER A 280 -29.54 -2.37 2.80
CA SER A 280 -28.23 -2.51 2.18
C SER A 280 -28.15 -1.72 0.88
N MET A 281 -27.08 -0.96 0.72
CA MET A 281 -26.74 -0.27 -0.55
C MET A 281 -26.13 -1.26 -1.53
N TYR A 282 -25.24 -2.11 -1.03
CA TYR A 282 -24.62 -3.20 -1.80
C TYR A 282 -24.11 -4.31 -0.89
N SER A 283 -23.90 -5.47 -1.49
CA SER A 283 -23.07 -6.55 -0.93
C SER A 283 -21.83 -6.70 -1.79
N GLU A 284 -20.73 -7.13 -1.19
CA GLU A 284 -19.49 -7.40 -1.89
C GLU A 284 -18.94 -8.77 -1.55
N VAL A 285 -18.23 -9.36 -2.51
CA VAL A 285 -17.43 -10.57 -2.33
C VAL A 285 -16.22 -10.49 -3.24
N GLY A 286 -15.07 -10.94 -2.77
CA GLY A 286 -13.85 -10.88 -3.57
C GLY A 286 -12.68 -11.60 -2.95
N THR A 287 -11.55 -11.53 -3.67
CA THR A 287 -10.24 -11.96 -3.19
C THR A 287 -9.19 -10.92 -3.53
N ASP A 288 -8.11 -10.91 -2.74
CA ASP A 288 -6.88 -10.15 -3.00
C ASP A 288 -5.71 -11.05 -2.62
N ASP A 289 -4.97 -11.51 -3.62
CA ASP A 289 -4.04 -12.62 -3.47
C ASP A 289 -2.64 -12.21 -3.94
N ARG A 290 -1.62 -12.47 -3.12
CA ARG A 290 -0.21 -12.15 -3.39
C ARG A 290 0.65 -13.39 -3.19
N ILE A 291 1.55 -13.66 -4.13
CA ILE A 291 2.45 -14.82 -4.11
C ILE A 291 3.87 -14.36 -4.39
N PHE A 292 4.81 -14.80 -3.57
CA PHE A 292 6.22 -14.45 -3.63
C PHE A 292 7.05 -15.72 -3.83
N VAL A 293 7.73 -15.80 -4.95
CA VAL A 293 8.57 -16.96 -5.32
C VAL A 293 10.02 -16.52 -5.40
N PRO A 294 10.90 -17.01 -4.49
CA PRO A 294 12.32 -16.70 -4.54
C PRO A 294 12.94 -17.32 -5.79
N LEU A 295 13.76 -16.54 -6.48
CA LEU A 295 14.50 -16.94 -7.65
C LEU A 295 16.01 -16.79 -7.41
N PRO A 296 16.87 -17.46 -8.21
CA PRO A 296 18.33 -17.27 -8.13
C PRO A 296 18.75 -15.80 -8.25
N ALA A 297 19.97 -15.50 -7.81
CA ALA A 297 20.60 -14.18 -7.92
C ALA A 297 19.85 -13.06 -7.16
N ASN A 298 19.37 -13.35 -5.95
CA ASN A 298 18.65 -12.39 -5.09
C ASN A 298 17.48 -11.73 -5.80
N SER A 299 16.67 -12.54 -6.46
CA SER A 299 15.48 -12.10 -7.18
C SER A 299 14.24 -12.75 -6.61
N VAL A 300 13.11 -12.09 -6.77
CA VAL A 300 11.78 -12.58 -6.37
C VAL A 300 10.81 -12.35 -7.52
N LEU A 301 10.07 -13.39 -7.89
CA LEU A 301 8.91 -13.25 -8.75
C LEU A 301 7.68 -13.04 -7.88
N VAL A 302 6.95 -11.98 -8.15
CA VAL A 302 5.74 -11.62 -7.41
C VAL A 302 4.56 -11.66 -8.36
N ALA A 303 3.48 -12.30 -7.94
CA ALA A 303 2.19 -12.25 -8.61
C ALA A 303 1.16 -11.68 -7.65
N HIS A 304 0.35 -10.74 -8.13
CA HIS A 304 -0.80 -10.18 -7.44
C HIS A 304 -2.04 -10.34 -8.31
N ALA A 305 -3.17 -10.68 -7.71
CA ALA A 305 -4.46 -10.70 -8.37
C ALA A 305 -5.56 -10.29 -7.40
N SER A 306 -6.46 -9.44 -7.85
CA SER A 306 -7.62 -9.00 -7.08
C SER A 306 -8.87 -9.09 -7.95
N ILE A 307 -9.97 -9.57 -7.33
CA ILE A 307 -11.28 -9.56 -7.95
C ILE A 307 -12.30 -9.09 -6.93
N ARG A 308 -13.18 -8.18 -7.34
CA ARG A 308 -14.30 -7.70 -6.53
C ARG A 308 -15.58 -7.78 -7.31
N TYR A 309 -16.58 -8.39 -6.69
CA TYR A 309 -17.96 -8.44 -7.19
C TYR A 309 -18.89 -7.73 -6.21
N LEU A 310 -19.88 -7.01 -6.77
CA LEU A 310 -21.01 -6.46 -6.03
C LEU A 310 -22.30 -7.21 -6.43
N PRO A 311 -22.58 -8.40 -5.88
CA PRO A 311 -23.73 -9.23 -6.28
C PRO A 311 -25.06 -8.49 -6.16
N SER A 312 -25.19 -7.64 -5.14
CA SER A 312 -26.32 -6.76 -4.93
C SER A 312 -25.81 -5.32 -4.94
N ALA A 313 -26.32 -4.49 -5.84
CA ALA A 313 -25.93 -3.08 -5.99
C ALA A 313 -27.20 -2.27 -6.33
N HIS A 314 -27.83 -1.66 -5.32
CA HIS A 314 -29.11 -0.94 -5.48
C HIS A 314 -28.89 0.58 -5.54
N SER A 315 -28.02 1.12 -4.71
CA SER A 315 -27.81 2.57 -4.60
C SER A 315 -26.36 2.88 -4.24
N VAL A 316 -25.42 2.36 -5.03
CA VAL A 316 -23.98 2.52 -4.79
C VAL A 316 -23.53 3.89 -5.29
N PRO A 317 -22.94 4.76 -4.43
CA PRO A 317 -22.25 5.95 -4.89
C PRO A 317 -21.11 5.56 -5.85
N PHE A 318 -20.82 6.38 -6.87
CA PHE A 318 -19.83 6.04 -7.89
C PHE A 318 -18.44 5.77 -7.27
N TRP A 319 -18.06 6.52 -6.23
CA TRP A 319 -16.80 6.35 -5.53
C TRP A 319 -16.71 5.07 -4.66
N ALA A 320 -17.84 4.37 -4.43
CA ALA A 320 -17.89 3.07 -3.73
C ALA A 320 -18.03 1.88 -4.69
N LEU A 321 -18.16 2.12 -6.00
CA LEU A 321 -18.09 1.10 -7.03
C LEU A 321 -16.70 0.44 -7.04
N SER A 322 -16.55 -0.62 -7.81
CA SER A 322 -15.22 -1.17 -8.09
C SER A 322 -14.52 -0.28 -9.11
N ASP A 323 -13.25 0.00 -8.85
CA ASP A 323 -12.40 0.81 -9.72
C ASP A 323 -11.06 0.13 -9.98
N ILE A 324 -10.38 0.56 -11.02
CA ILE A 324 -9.00 0.21 -11.37
C ILE A 324 -8.29 1.42 -11.97
N GLY A 325 -6.97 1.43 -11.84
CA GLY A 325 -6.05 2.52 -12.10
C GLY A 325 -5.15 2.66 -10.90
N GLY A 326 -4.12 3.43 -10.87
CA GLY A 326 -3.08 3.53 -9.84
C GLY A 326 -3.50 3.80 -8.38
N GLY A 327 -4.67 3.34 -7.96
CA GLY A 327 -5.22 3.53 -6.62
C GLY A 327 -4.90 2.39 -5.64
N GLN A 328 -5.58 2.38 -4.49
CA GLN A 328 -5.41 1.37 -3.45
C GLN A 328 -6.38 0.20 -3.60
N SER A 329 -5.92 -1.00 -3.27
CA SER A 329 -6.78 -2.18 -3.24
C SER A 329 -7.75 -2.16 -2.04
N VAL A 330 -8.81 -2.98 -2.13
CA VAL A 330 -9.85 -3.10 -1.09
C VAL A 330 -9.30 -3.54 0.26
N VAL A 331 -8.20 -4.27 0.29
CA VAL A 331 -7.56 -4.80 1.51
C VAL A 331 -6.22 -4.13 1.82
N GLY A 332 -5.89 -3.07 1.11
CA GLY A 332 -4.64 -2.33 1.26
C GLY A 332 -3.60 -2.66 0.17
N GLY A 333 -2.60 -1.81 0.04
CA GLY A 333 -1.66 -1.84 -1.07
C GLY A 333 -2.24 -1.17 -2.32
N GLU A 334 -1.41 -0.93 -3.33
CA GLU A 334 -1.84 -0.28 -4.56
C GLU A 334 -2.43 -1.27 -5.54
N GLN A 335 -3.42 -0.81 -6.30
CA GLN A 335 -3.95 -1.59 -7.40
C GLN A 335 -2.98 -1.59 -8.58
N PRO A 336 -2.88 -2.71 -9.32
CA PRO A 336 -2.17 -2.72 -10.60
C PRO A 336 -2.82 -1.75 -11.61
N LEU A 337 -2.24 -1.67 -12.79
CA LEU A 337 -2.50 -0.71 -13.86
C LEU A 337 -1.78 0.63 -13.67
N ARG A 338 -0.53 0.58 -13.30
CA ARG A 338 0.38 1.72 -13.12
C ARG A 338 0.73 2.47 -14.43
N GLY A 339 -0.11 2.43 -15.42
CA GLY A 339 -0.08 3.22 -16.65
C GLY A 339 -1.30 4.13 -16.78
N PHE A 340 -2.14 4.18 -15.74
CA PHE A 340 -3.36 4.99 -15.69
C PHE A 340 -3.43 5.72 -14.34
N GLY A 341 -4.09 6.87 -14.30
CA GLY A 341 -4.37 7.59 -13.06
C GLY A 341 -5.28 6.81 -12.11
N GLU A 342 -5.35 7.24 -10.86
CA GLU A 342 -6.18 6.62 -9.83
C GLU A 342 -7.65 6.65 -10.22
N GLY A 343 -8.34 5.50 -10.07
CA GLY A 343 -9.75 5.39 -10.39
C GLY A 343 -10.08 5.73 -11.85
N ARG A 344 -9.20 5.39 -12.81
CA ARG A 344 -9.44 5.69 -14.22
C ARG A 344 -10.69 5.02 -14.79
N PHE A 345 -11.01 3.82 -14.31
CA PHE A 345 -12.16 3.04 -14.76
C PHE A 345 -13.00 2.60 -13.58
N TYR A 346 -14.29 2.90 -13.61
CA TYR A 346 -15.28 2.53 -12.58
C TYR A 346 -16.36 1.65 -13.17
N ASP A 347 -16.73 0.58 -12.51
CA ASP A 347 -17.95 -0.20 -12.79
C ASP A 347 -18.36 -0.99 -11.54
N ARG A 348 -19.38 -1.81 -11.65
CA ARG A 348 -19.89 -2.63 -10.57
C ARG A 348 -18.86 -3.63 -10.05
N ASP A 349 -18.19 -4.33 -10.94
CA ASP A 349 -17.26 -5.40 -10.63
C ASP A 349 -15.88 -5.08 -11.22
N SER A 350 -14.79 -5.58 -10.63
CA SER A 350 -13.43 -5.41 -11.14
C SER A 350 -12.58 -6.67 -11.04
N PHE A 351 -11.60 -6.74 -11.93
CA PHE A 351 -10.50 -7.68 -11.90
C PHE A 351 -9.21 -6.94 -12.21
N SER A 352 -8.16 -7.21 -11.44
CA SER A 352 -6.80 -6.72 -11.72
C SER A 352 -5.77 -7.79 -11.39
N SER A 353 -4.65 -7.78 -12.08
CA SER A 353 -3.51 -8.66 -11.80
C SER A 353 -2.20 -8.01 -12.23
N SER A 354 -1.14 -8.32 -11.50
CA SER A 354 0.22 -7.88 -11.77
C SER A 354 1.21 -9.03 -11.64
N ILE A 355 2.25 -8.99 -12.46
CA ILE A 355 3.44 -9.83 -12.33
C ILE A 355 4.65 -8.91 -12.28
N GLU A 356 5.46 -9.05 -11.23
CA GLU A 356 6.70 -8.32 -11.04
C GLU A 356 7.89 -9.27 -10.92
N TYR A 357 9.00 -8.90 -11.57
CA TYR A 357 10.29 -9.52 -11.31
C TYR A 357 11.17 -8.55 -10.55
N ARG A 358 11.28 -8.74 -9.23
CA ARG A 358 12.09 -7.93 -8.32
C ARG A 358 13.52 -8.45 -8.28
N ARG A 359 14.49 -7.59 -8.56
CA ARG A 359 15.90 -7.95 -8.52
C ARG A 359 16.72 -6.88 -7.84
N LYS A 360 17.43 -7.25 -6.79
CA LYS A 360 18.46 -6.40 -6.20
C LYS A 360 19.59 -6.18 -7.19
N VAL A 361 19.88 -4.90 -7.50
CA VAL A 361 20.90 -4.52 -8.49
C VAL A 361 22.19 -4.09 -7.83
N PHE A 362 22.12 -3.26 -6.80
CA PHE A 362 23.26 -2.82 -6.01
C PHE A 362 22.82 -2.35 -4.62
N SER A 363 23.81 -2.04 -3.78
CA SER A 363 23.59 -1.47 -2.45
C SER A 363 24.61 -0.38 -2.21
N PHE A 364 24.26 0.59 -1.37
CA PHE A 364 25.17 1.64 -0.97
C PHE A 364 24.90 2.10 0.46
N ASP A 365 25.92 2.70 1.08
CA ASP A 365 25.79 3.31 2.39
C ASP A 365 25.35 4.77 2.24
N ALA A 366 24.17 5.09 2.75
CA ALA A 366 23.64 6.45 2.84
C ALA A 366 23.83 6.96 4.28
N THR A 367 24.93 7.67 4.53
CA THR A 367 25.31 8.25 5.83
C THR A 367 25.42 7.22 6.97
N SER A 368 24.32 6.76 7.52
CA SER A 368 24.27 5.78 8.63
C SER A 368 23.35 4.59 8.32
N THR A 369 22.82 4.52 7.10
CA THR A 369 21.83 3.51 6.71
C THR A 369 22.27 2.82 5.43
N PHE A 370 22.17 1.49 5.43
CA PHE A 370 22.44 0.68 4.25
C PHE A 370 21.17 0.62 3.37
N VAL A 371 21.31 1.02 2.10
CA VAL A 371 20.20 1.04 1.15
C VAL A 371 20.42 0.01 0.06
N ASP A 372 19.47 -0.91 -0.08
CA ASP A 372 19.37 -1.82 -1.20
C ASP A 372 18.56 -1.18 -2.33
N VAL A 373 19.05 -1.27 -3.57
CA VAL A 373 18.31 -0.82 -4.75
C VAL A 373 17.85 -2.03 -5.54
N GLU A 374 16.54 -2.09 -5.79
CA GLU A 374 15.90 -3.10 -6.63
C GLU A 374 15.40 -2.48 -7.93
N MET A 375 15.49 -3.23 -9.02
CA MET A 375 14.83 -2.96 -10.28
C MET A 375 13.71 -3.99 -10.47
N THR A 376 12.56 -3.49 -10.91
CA THR A 376 11.32 -4.27 -10.91
C THR A 376 10.58 -4.07 -12.25
N PRO A 377 10.93 -4.77 -13.34
CA PRO A 377 10.05 -4.84 -14.49
C PRO A 377 8.74 -5.52 -14.12
N PHE A 378 7.62 -5.00 -14.69
CA PHE A 378 6.29 -5.49 -14.38
C PHE A 378 5.33 -5.46 -15.58
N ILE A 379 4.29 -6.26 -15.48
CA ILE A 379 3.14 -6.27 -16.37
C ILE A 379 1.90 -6.23 -15.50
N ASP A 380 1.03 -5.24 -15.74
CA ASP A 380 -0.27 -5.13 -15.10
C ASP A 380 -1.38 -5.35 -16.12
N VAL A 381 -2.45 -6.00 -15.70
CA VAL A 381 -3.67 -6.16 -16.49
C VAL A 381 -4.89 -5.95 -15.60
N GLY A 382 -5.98 -5.44 -16.16
CA GLY A 382 -7.22 -5.29 -15.40
C GLY A 382 -8.38 -4.80 -16.23
N ARG A 383 -9.56 -4.92 -15.68
CA ARG A 383 -10.81 -4.38 -16.24
C ARG A 383 -11.85 -4.15 -15.15
N VAL A 384 -12.81 -3.32 -15.46
CA VAL A 384 -14.09 -3.26 -14.74
C VAL A 384 -15.23 -3.80 -15.62
N PHE A 385 -16.34 -4.24 -15.01
CA PHE A 385 -17.46 -4.80 -15.75
C PHE A 385 -18.79 -4.71 -14.99
N ALA A 386 -19.88 -4.55 -15.75
CA ALA A 386 -21.20 -4.26 -15.19
C ALA A 386 -21.95 -5.50 -14.66
N ARG A 387 -21.53 -6.71 -15.00
CA ARG A 387 -22.27 -7.94 -14.70
C ARG A 387 -21.34 -9.04 -14.25
N THR A 388 -21.65 -9.64 -13.09
CA THR A 388 -20.93 -10.79 -12.54
C THR A 388 -20.88 -12.01 -13.48
N SER A 389 -21.79 -12.11 -14.45
CA SER A 389 -21.78 -13.16 -15.48
C SER A 389 -20.77 -12.89 -16.62
N THR A 390 -20.15 -11.71 -16.68
CA THR A 390 -19.12 -11.38 -17.66
C THR A 390 -17.81 -12.06 -17.26
N LEU A 391 -17.10 -12.63 -18.23
CA LEU A 391 -15.78 -13.20 -17.97
C LEU A 391 -14.80 -12.08 -17.59
N PRO A 392 -14.09 -12.19 -16.45
CA PRO A 392 -13.21 -11.12 -15.99
C PRO A 392 -11.93 -10.97 -16.82
N PHE A 393 -11.67 -11.87 -17.76
CA PHE A 393 -10.44 -11.92 -18.57
C PHE A 393 -10.61 -11.43 -20.00
N ASP A 394 -11.78 -10.88 -20.35
CA ASP A 394 -12.03 -10.31 -21.68
C ASP A 394 -11.82 -8.80 -21.66
N GLN A 395 -11.36 -8.20 -22.78
CA GLN A 395 -11.14 -6.74 -22.93
C GLN A 395 -10.29 -6.12 -21.81
N LEU A 396 -9.17 -6.74 -21.46
CA LEU A 396 -8.25 -6.25 -20.44
C LEU A 396 -7.50 -5.00 -20.92
N HIS A 397 -7.36 -4.02 -20.05
CA HIS A 397 -6.33 -3.00 -20.17
C HIS A 397 -4.98 -3.61 -19.79
N HIS A 398 -3.91 -3.20 -20.45
CA HIS A 398 -2.55 -3.71 -20.26
C HIS A 398 -1.60 -2.56 -19.98
N VAL A 399 -0.67 -2.78 -19.04
CA VAL A 399 0.43 -1.87 -18.74
C VAL A 399 1.73 -2.67 -18.70
N TYR A 400 2.77 -2.11 -19.30
CA TYR A 400 4.13 -2.61 -19.21
C TYR A 400 5.00 -1.55 -18.55
N GLY A 401 5.83 -1.94 -17.59
CA GLY A 401 6.59 -0.93 -16.88
C GLY A 401 7.87 -1.44 -16.23
N VAL A 402 8.55 -0.51 -15.61
CA VAL A 402 9.71 -0.76 -14.78
C VAL A 402 9.64 0.12 -13.53
N GLY A 403 9.90 -0.50 -12.39
CA GLY A 403 10.01 0.17 -11.11
C GLY A 403 11.41 0.13 -10.56
N PHE A 404 11.71 1.07 -9.69
CA PHE A 404 12.90 1.09 -8.86
C PHE A 404 12.48 1.22 -7.40
N ARG A 405 13.12 0.46 -6.53
CA ARG A 405 12.83 0.43 -5.09
C ARG A 405 14.10 0.76 -4.33
N GLY A 406 14.03 1.69 -3.38
CA GLY A 406 15.06 1.94 -2.40
C GLY A 406 14.64 1.36 -1.05
N ILE A 407 15.34 0.34 -0.56
CA ILE A 407 15.01 -0.36 0.69
C ILE A 407 16.05 0.01 1.73
N ALA A 408 15.66 0.85 2.67
CA ALA A 408 16.45 1.17 3.86
C ALA A 408 15.98 0.28 5.02
N ARG A 409 16.76 -0.77 5.31
CA ARG A 409 16.36 -1.73 6.35
C ARG A 409 16.31 -1.08 7.74
N PRO A 410 15.34 -1.44 8.58
CA PRO A 410 14.41 -2.55 8.39
C PRO A 410 13.06 -2.21 7.72
N PHE A 411 12.69 -0.92 7.49
CA PHE A 411 11.28 -0.59 7.27
C PHE A 411 10.95 0.40 6.13
N VAL A 412 11.90 1.11 5.55
CA VAL A 412 11.57 2.14 4.55
C VAL A 412 11.82 1.61 3.15
N VAL A 413 10.75 1.47 2.39
CA VAL A 413 10.81 1.23 0.95
C VAL A 413 10.23 2.43 0.25
N GLY A 414 11.08 3.17 -0.46
CA GLY A 414 10.63 4.19 -1.39
C GLY A 414 10.63 3.62 -2.81
N TYR A 415 9.67 3.97 -3.63
CA TYR A 415 9.60 3.47 -4.99
C TYR A 415 9.33 4.57 -6.03
N VAL A 416 9.73 4.26 -7.27
CA VAL A 416 9.37 4.97 -8.49
C VAL A 416 8.95 3.92 -9.51
N ASP A 417 7.71 3.97 -9.98
CA ASP A 417 7.19 3.11 -11.04
C ASP A 417 6.90 3.94 -12.29
N ILE A 418 7.31 3.44 -13.44
CA ILE A 418 7.03 4.03 -14.74
C ILE A 418 6.32 2.96 -15.57
N GLY A 419 5.05 3.21 -15.89
CA GLY A 419 4.21 2.34 -16.68
C GLY A 419 3.80 2.96 -18.00
N TYR A 420 3.61 2.14 -19.02
CA TYR A 420 3.09 2.50 -20.31
C TYR A 420 1.79 1.73 -20.58
N GLY A 421 0.70 2.46 -20.67
CA GLY A 421 -0.64 1.97 -21.00
C GLY A 421 -1.17 2.56 -22.31
N SER A 422 -2.43 2.29 -22.62
CA SER A 422 -3.06 2.80 -23.85
C SER A 422 -3.22 4.33 -23.88
N GLU A 423 -3.13 5.00 -22.74
CA GLU A 423 -3.22 6.47 -22.60
C GLU A 423 -1.84 7.14 -22.53
N GLY A 424 -0.76 6.37 -22.61
CA GLY A 424 0.60 6.88 -22.60
C GLY A 424 1.42 6.40 -21.43
N VAL A 425 2.40 7.22 -21.02
CA VAL A 425 3.30 6.97 -19.89
C VAL A 425 2.73 7.60 -18.65
N ALA A 426 2.66 6.83 -17.57
CA ALA A 426 2.39 7.31 -16.22
C ALA A 426 3.57 7.00 -15.30
N ALA A 427 3.80 7.85 -14.30
CA ALA A 427 4.82 7.62 -13.30
C ALA A 427 4.21 7.84 -11.91
N PHE A 428 4.58 6.97 -10.99
CA PHE A 428 4.13 6.98 -9.60
C PHE A 428 5.32 6.90 -8.67
N THR A 429 5.21 7.57 -7.55
CA THR A 429 6.20 7.49 -6.47
C THR A 429 5.47 7.30 -5.14
N GLY A 430 6.07 6.59 -4.23
CA GLY A 430 5.48 6.37 -2.92
C GLY A 430 6.43 5.69 -1.95
N LEU A 431 5.88 5.36 -0.80
CA LEU A 431 6.53 4.55 0.24
C LEU A 431 5.84 3.18 0.29
N ASN A 432 6.58 2.16 0.71
CA ASN A 432 6.20 0.73 0.71
C ASN A 432 6.23 0.08 -0.68
N TYR A 433 5.96 -1.23 -0.71
CA TYR A 433 5.73 -1.93 -1.97
C TYR A 433 4.32 -1.62 -2.48
N PRO A 434 4.10 -1.59 -3.80
CA PRO A 434 2.76 -1.39 -4.37
C PRO A 434 1.77 -2.47 -3.94
N PHE A 435 2.25 -3.68 -3.61
CA PHE A 435 1.42 -4.79 -3.10
C PHE A 435 2.27 -5.87 -2.45
#